data_ae9e385b7d77acfef6bccd3b23793762
#
_entry.id   ae9e385b7d77acfef6bccd3b23793762
#
_cell.length_a   1.000
_cell.length_b   1.000
_cell.length_c   1.000
_cell.angle_alpha   90.00
_cell.angle_beta   90.00
_cell.angle_gamma   90.00
#
_symmetry.space_group_name_H-M   'P 1'
#
loop_
_entity.id
_entity.type
_entity.pdbx_description
1 polymer ?
#
loop_
_entity_poly.entity_id
_entity_poly.type
_entity_poly.pdbx_seq_one_letter_code
_entity_poly.pdbx_strand_id
1 'polypeptide(L)'
;YKLVNYEMNRQALKTMPHFKFLDMAIVFFVSIMGNEKEQGTIAIQNAYVEKWGISKEELRRTAITNTWKEYPPEIKKMEDIISEIVLGQVTSEDDDENGLISEEISYGEFSIDNVRQMIKEEVDKMRAQAEMDMYVLTNTSRNFGAACITYPGVLKEFAREHNSDFYIIPSS
;
A
#
# COMPACT_ATOMS: atom_id res chain seq x y z
N TYR A 1 -1.70 3.80 -11.85
CA TYR A 1 -1.65 2.38 -12.23
C TYR A 1 -1.56 1.48 -10.99
N LYS A 2 -1.86 0.21 -11.16
CA LYS A 2 -1.74 -0.81 -10.12
C LYS A 2 -1.22 -2.12 -10.69
N LEU A 3 -0.75 -3.00 -9.82
CA LEU A 3 -0.42 -4.39 -10.16
C LEU A 3 -1.62 -5.29 -9.89
N VAL A 4 -1.84 -6.25 -10.80
CA VAL A 4 -2.82 -7.33 -10.63
C VAL A 4 -2.18 -8.65 -11.03
N ASN A 5 -2.64 -9.76 -10.46
CA ASN A 5 -2.18 -11.08 -10.87
C ASN A 5 -2.53 -11.32 -12.35
N TYR A 6 -1.53 -11.70 -13.16
CA TYR A 6 -1.70 -11.85 -14.60
C TYR A 6 -2.68 -12.97 -14.98
N GLU A 7 -2.50 -14.15 -14.41
CA GLU A 7 -3.31 -15.33 -14.78
C GLU A 7 -4.77 -15.17 -14.29
N MET A 8 -4.97 -14.71 -13.07
CA MET A 8 -6.32 -14.48 -12.52
C MET A 8 -7.11 -13.42 -13.30
N ASN A 9 -6.42 -12.45 -13.91
CA ASN A 9 -7.04 -11.35 -14.66
C ASN A 9 -6.95 -11.52 -16.18
N ARG A 10 -6.50 -12.68 -16.68
CA ARG A 10 -6.21 -12.92 -18.10
C ARG A 10 -7.33 -12.53 -19.06
N GLN A 11 -8.59 -12.75 -18.68
CA GLN A 11 -9.73 -12.38 -19.52
C GLN A 11 -9.93 -10.86 -19.59
N ALA A 12 -9.89 -10.18 -18.45
CA ALA A 12 -10.01 -8.74 -18.38
C ALA A 12 -8.86 -8.02 -19.12
N LEU A 13 -7.65 -8.56 -19.01
CA LEU A 13 -6.45 -8.02 -19.66
C LEU A 13 -6.53 -7.99 -21.18
N LYS A 14 -7.40 -8.79 -21.82
CA LYS A 14 -7.60 -8.74 -23.28
C LYS A 14 -8.16 -7.39 -23.76
N THR A 15 -8.92 -6.72 -22.92
CA THR A 15 -9.57 -5.44 -23.25
C THR A 15 -8.86 -4.23 -22.60
N MET A 16 -7.85 -4.48 -21.78
CA MET A 16 -7.12 -3.44 -21.05
C MET A 16 -5.71 -3.26 -21.59
N PRO A 17 -5.22 -2.02 -21.74
CA PRO A 17 -3.81 -1.77 -21.95
C PRO A 17 -3.04 -2.23 -20.70
N HIS A 18 -2.05 -3.09 -20.88
CA HIS A 18 -1.27 -3.62 -19.77
C HIS A 18 0.17 -3.93 -20.17
N PHE A 19 1.05 -4.00 -19.19
CA PHE A 19 2.43 -4.48 -19.33
C PHE A 19 2.67 -5.62 -18.36
N LYS A 20 3.28 -6.68 -18.85
CA LYS A 20 3.64 -7.82 -17.99
C LYS A 20 4.81 -7.44 -17.08
N PHE A 21 4.72 -7.80 -15.82
CA PHE A 21 5.76 -7.64 -14.82
C PHE A 21 5.80 -8.90 -13.94
N LEU A 22 6.79 -9.76 -14.17
CA LEU A 22 6.88 -11.09 -13.55
C LEU A 22 5.61 -11.91 -13.79
N ASP A 23 4.93 -12.36 -12.76
CA ASP A 23 3.63 -13.05 -12.76
C ASP A 23 2.44 -12.09 -12.65
N MET A 24 2.69 -10.78 -12.66
CA MET A 24 1.71 -9.72 -12.55
C MET A 24 1.55 -8.94 -13.86
N ALA A 25 0.53 -8.09 -13.90
CA ALA A 25 0.32 -7.10 -14.94
C ALA A 25 0.17 -5.71 -14.33
N ILE A 26 0.83 -4.72 -14.95
CA ILE A 26 0.60 -3.31 -14.71
C ILE A 26 -0.65 -2.92 -15.50
N VAL A 27 -1.70 -2.48 -14.83
CA VAL A 27 -2.94 -1.98 -15.42
C VAL A 27 -3.19 -0.53 -15.02
N PHE A 28 -3.94 0.19 -15.84
CA PHE A 28 -4.15 1.62 -15.69
C PHE A 28 -5.58 1.94 -15.28
N PHE A 29 -5.75 2.97 -14.48
CA PHE A 29 -7.05 3.44 -14.03
C PHE A 29 -7.06 4.96 -13.89
N VAL A 30 -8.24 5.53 -13.88
CA VAL A 30 -8.50 6.92 -13.50
C VAL A 30 -9.15 6.89 -12.11
N SER A 31 -8.60 7.65 -11.18
CA SER A 31 -9.23 7.86 -9.87
C SER A 31 -10.36 8.86 -10.02
N ILE A 32 -11.53 8.53 -9.50
CA ILE A 32 -12.65 9.45 -9.37
C ILE A 32 -12.66 9.89 -7.92
N MET A 33 -12.38 11.16 -7.68
CA MET A 33 -12.57 11.78 -6.39
C MET A 33 -14.04 12.17 -6.25
N GLY A 34 -14.78 11.42 -5.46
CA GLY A 34 -16.05 11.84 -4.90
C GLY A 34 -15.84 12.63 -3.60
N ASN A 35 -16.88 12.81 -2.80
CA ASN A 35 -16.77 13.31 -1.44
C ASN A 35 -15.90 12.35 -0.60
N GLU A 36 -15.37 12.80 0.54
CA GLU A 36 -14.35 12.12 1.36
C GLU A 36 -14.55 10.60 1.62
N LYS A 37 -15.76 10.08 1.43
CA LYS A 37 -16.14 8.66 1.59
C LYS A 37 -16.30 7.88 0.28
N GLU A 38 -16.24 8.52 -0.89
CA GLU A 38 -16.49 7.88 -2.19
C GLU A 38 -15.27 8.01 -3.12
N GLN A 39 -14.28 7.18 -2.93
CA GLN A 39 -13.17 7.03 -3.88
C GLN A 39 -13.46 5.83 -4.78
N GLY A 40 -13.57 6.10 -6.07
CA GLY A 40 -13.73 5.07 -7.08
C GLY A 40 -12.58 5.04 -8.08
N THR A 41 -12.41 3.92 -8.76
CA THR A 41 -11.46 3.82 -9.88
C THR A 41 -12.16 3.27 -11.12
N ILE A 42 -11.90 3.87 -12.29
CA ILE A 42 -12.32 3.35 -13.58
C ILE A 42 -11.10 2.77 -14.29
N ALA A 43 -11.15 1.49 -14.62
CA ALA A 43 -10.09 0.83 -15.38
C ALA A 43 -10.07 1.37 -16.82
N ILE A 44 -8.87 1.71 -17.31
CA ILE A 44 -8.67 2.18 -18.69
C ILE A 44 -8.76 0.97 -19.62
N GLN A 45 -9.61 1.10 -20.65
CA GLN A 45 -9.79 0.08 -21.69
C GLN A 45 -9.00 0.46 -22.96
N ASN A 46 -8.68 -0.52 -23.81
CA ASN A 46 -8.00 -0.29 -25.08
C ASN A 46 -8.74 0.73 -25.95
N ALA A 47 -10.09 0.67 -25.98
CA ALA A 47 -10.90 1.60 -26.72
C ALA A 47 -10.72 3.09 -26.29
N TYR A 48 -10.39 3.33 -25.03
CA TYR A 48 -10.09 4.70 -24.57
C TYR A 48 -8.74 5.18 -25.09
N VAL A 49 -7.73 4.32 -25.07
CA VAL A 49 -6.39 4.62 -25.59
C VAL A 49 -6.45 4.95 -27.08
N GLU A 50 -7.20 4.15 -27.86
CA GLU A 50 -7.45 4.38 -29.27
C GLU A 50 -8.17 5.72 -29.51
N LYS A 51 -9.22 6.00 -28.74
CA LYS A 51 -9.98 7.26 -28.83
C LYS A 51 -9.12 8.48 -28.48
N TRP A 52 -8.20 8.35 -27.53
CA TRP A 52 -7.28 9.43 -27.16
C TRP A 52 -6.12 9.60 -28.16
N GLY A 53 -5.93 8.65 -29.07
CA GLY A 53 -4.86 8.70 -30.08
C GLY A 53 -3.46 8.62 -29.49
N ILE A 54 -3.31 7.98 -28.32
CA ILE A 54 -2.02 7.82 -27.63
C ILE A 54 -1.52 6.38 -27.71
N SER A 55 -0.22 6.19 -27.55
CA SER A 55 0.37 4.86 -27.46
C SER A 55 0.27 4.29 -26.02
N LYS A 56 0.41 2.96 -25.88
CA LYS A 56 0.50 2.32 -24.56
C LYS A 56 1.70 2.82 -23.76
N GLU A 57 2.80 3.08 -24.42
CA GLU A 57 4.04 3.59 -23.82
C GLU A 57 3.88 5.00 -23.29
N GLU A 58 3.12 5.83 -24.01
CA GLU A 58 2.79 7.18 -23.57
C GLU A 58 1.85 7.17 -22.38
N LEU A 59 0.80 6.32 -22.40
CA LEU A 59 -0.05 6.08 -21.26
C LEU A 59 0.76 5.62 -20.05
N ARG A 60 1.71 4.68 -20.22
CA ARG A 60 2.57 4.19 -19.15
C ARG A 60 3.42 5.30 -18.55
N ARG A 61 4.08 6.13 -19.37
CA ARG A 61 4.91 7.24 -18.88
C ARG A 61 4.09 8.21 -18.05
N THR A 62 2.94 8.62 -18.57
CA THR A 62 2.02 9.53 -17.86
C THR A 62 1.54 8.91 -16.55
N ALA A 63 1.13 7.64 -16.58
CA ALA A 63 0.66 6.94 -15.40
C ALA A 63 1.75 6.78 -14.32
N ILE A 64 3.00 6.48 -14.70
CA ILE A 64 4.13 6.39 -13.75
C ILE A 64 4.33 7.73 -13.05
N THR A 65 4.39 8.82 -13.81
CA THR A 65 4.60 10.16 -13.26
C THR A 65 3.48 10.57 -12.31
N ASN A 66 2.22 10.34 -12.71
CA ASN A 66 1.06 10.70 -11.91
C ASN A 66 0.95 9.82 -10.66
N THR A 67 1.16 8.51 -10.79
CA THR A 67 1.06 7.59 -9.66
C THR A 67 2.14 7.87 -8.61
N TRP A 68 3.37 8.15 -9.04
CA TRP A 68 4.43 8.55 -8.11
C TRP A 68 4.08 9.82 -7.33
N LYS A 69 3.48 10.79 -7.99
CA LYS A 69 3.08 12.06 -7.37
C LYS A 69 1.91 11.90 -6.40
N GLU A 70 0.90 11.12 -6.78
CA GLU A 70 -0.32 10.89 -5.98
C GLU A 70 -0.09 9.87 -4.85
N TYR A 71 0.76 8.89 -5.09
CA TYR A 71 1.03 7.76 -4.20
C TYR A 71 2.55 7.61 -3.99
N PRO A 72 3.21 8.57 -3.32
CA PRO A 72 4.66 8.50 -3.07
C PRO A 72 4.99 7.22 -2.28
N PRO A 73 6.11 6.55 -2.61
CA PRO A 73 6.50 5.31 -1.95
C PRO A 73 6.89 5.56 -0.50
N GLU A 74 6.59 4.60 0.34
CA GLU A 74 6.96 4.58 1.75
C GLU A 74 7.53 3.20 2.09
N ILE A 75 8.69 3.18 2.76
CA ILE A 75 9.28 1.96 3.31
C ILE A 75 9.40 2.16 4.82
N LYS A 76 8.75 1.29 5.58
CA LYS A 76 8.79 1.29 7.05
C LYS A 76 9.16 -0.07 7.58
N LYS A 77 9.72 -0.11 8.78
CA LYS A 77 9.87 -1.37 9.51
C LYS A 77 8.50 -1.96 9.82
N MET A 78 8.41 -3.29 9.80
CA MET A 78 7.16 -4.01 10.08
C MET A 78 6.60 -3.63 11.45
N GLU A 79 7.46 -3.50 12.44
CA GLU A 79 7.09 -3.15 13.82
C GLU A 79 6.47 -1.74 13.91
N ASP A 80 6.96 -0.80 13.11
CA ASP A 80 6.40 0.56 13.08
C ASP A 80 4.99 0.55 12.49
N ILE A 81 4.78 -0.24 11.42
CA ILE A 81 3.44 -0.42 10.83
C ILE A 81 2.47 -1.07 11.82
N ILE A 82 2.90 -2.11 12.53
CA ILE A 82 2.07 -2.76 13.57
C ILE A 82 1.70 -1.74 14.65
N SER A 83 2.67 -0.96 15.12
CA SER A 83 2.43 0.08 16.12
C SER A 83 1.40 1.12 15.63
N GLU A 84 1.52 1.58 14.39
CA GLU A 84 0.59 2.55 13.80
C GLU A 84 -0.84 1.99 13.70
N ILE A 85 -0.98 0.72 13.31
CA ILE A 85 -2.30 0.06 13.19
C ILE A 85 -2.94 -0.07 14.58
N VAL A 86 -2.22 -0.59 15.56
CA VAL A 86 -2.76 -0.81 16.90
C VAL A 86 -3.07 0.52 17.58
N LEU A 87 -2.20 1.53 17.48
CA LEU A 87 -2.47 2.87 18.02
C LEU A 87 -3.64 3.54 17.31
N GLY A 88 -3.75 3.40 15.98
CA GLY A 88 -4.88 3.93 15.22
C GLY A 88 -6.22 3.30 15.64
N GLN A 89 -6.25 2.02 15.97
CA GLN A 89 -7.46 1.35 16.48
C GLN A 89 -7.83 1.83 17.89
N VAL A 90 -6.85 2.15 18.72
CA VAL A 90 -7.11 2.63 20.10
C VAL A 90 -7.54 4.10 20.13
N THR A 91 -7.13 4.90 19.15
CA THR A 91 -7.41 6.35 19.11
C THR A 91 -8.58 6.75 18.22
N SER A 92 -9.16 5.84 17.44
CA SER A 92 -10.36 6.10 16.65
C SER A 92 -11.59 6.11 17.55
N GLU A 93 -11.81 7.21 18.23
CA GLU A 93 -13.05 7.51 19.00
C GLU A 93 -14.21 7.98 18.09
N ASP A 94 -14.14 7.78 16.78
CA ASP A 94 -15.22 8.19 15.87
C ASP A 94 -16.04 6.98 15.39
N ASP A 95 -17.25 6.89 15.96
CA ASP A 95 -18.52 6.41 15.41
C ASP A 95 -18.48 5.45 14.20
N ASP A 96 -17.96 4.22 14.36
CA ASP A 96 -18.41 3.12 13.52
C ASP A 96 -18.52 1.81 14.34
N GLU A 97 -19.71 1.20 14.29
CA GLU A 97 -20.19 0.04 15.04
C GLU A 97 -19.38 -1.27 14.88
N ASN A 98 -18.10 -1.22 14.45
CA ASN A 98 -17.23 -2.38 14.28
C ASN A 98 -15.88 -2.27 15.00
N GLY A 99 -15.73 -1.36 15.95
CA GLY A 99 -14.54 -1.32 16.80
C GLY A 99 -14.50 -2.56 17.70
N LEU A 100 -13.48 -3.39 17.54
CA LEU A 100 -13.23 -4.58 18.38
C LEU A 100 -12.96 -4.24 19.86
N ILE A 101 -13.11 -2.98 20.24
CA ILE A 101 -13.01 -2.50 21.63
C ILE A 101 -14.21 -1.59 21.91
N SER A 102 -15.44 -2.11 21.72
CA SER A 102 -16.65 -1.47 22.20
C SER A 102 -16.93 -1.92 23.63
N GLU A 103 -17.05 -0.93 24.51
CA GLU A 103 -17.82 -0.92 25.77
C GLU A 103 -17.40 -1.79 26.97
N GLU A 104 -16.47 -2.75 26.90
CA GLU A 104 -16.07 -3.53 28.08
C GLU A 104 -14.77 -3.10 28.78
N ILE A 105 -14.04 -2.11 28.28
CA ILE A 105 -12.86 -1.53 28.95
C ILE A 105 -13.21 -0.20 29.64
N SER A 106 -14.35 -0.13 30.25
CA SER A 106 -14.69 0.91 31.23
C SER A 106 -14.49 0.42 32.65
N TYR A 107 -13.34 -0.20 32.94
CA TYR A 107 -12.92 -0.45 34.32
C TYR A 107 -11.55 0.19 34.55
N GLY A 108 -11.60 1.33 35.23
CA GLY A 108 -10.61 2.00 36.05
C GLY A 108 -9.13 1.79 35.69
N GLU A 109 -8.43 2.87 35.38
CA GLU A 109 -6.96 3.01 35.27
C GLU A 109 -6.26 2.68 33.95
N PHE A 110 -6.94 2.34 32.87
CA PHE A 110 -6.29 2.27 31.57
C PHE A 110 -6.41 3.63 30.85
N SER A 111 -5.44 4.52 31.08
CA SER A 111 -5.30 5.71 30.24
C SER A 111 -4.77 5.31 28.86
N ILE A 112 -5.13 6.04 27.83
CA ILE A 112 -4.59 5.87 26.45
C ILE A 112 -3.07 5.86 26.48
N ASP A 113 -2.45 6.62 27.37
CA ASP A 113 -0.99 6.66 27.54
C ASP A 113 -0.42 5.35 28.07
N ASN A 114 -1.12 4.65 28.96
CA ASN A 114 -0.69 3.33 29.46
C ASN A 114 -0.77 2.29 28.34
N VAL A 115 -1.79 2.33 27.49
CA VAL A 115 -1.93 1.44 26.33
C VAL A 115 -0.81 1.71 25.31
N ARG A 116 -0.53 2.99 25.02
CA ARG A 116 0.61 3.37 24.16
C ARG A 116 1.95 2.86 24.69
N GLN A 117 2.16 2.96 26.00
CA GLN A 117 3.35 2.46 26.64
C GLN A 117 3.48 0.94 26.50
N MET A 118 2.42 0.19 26.76
CA MET A 118 2.40 -1.28 26.60
C MET A 118 2.69 -1.70 25.15
N ILE A 119 2.09 -1.04 24.16
CA ILE A 119 2.35 -1.29 22.74
C ILE A 119 3.83 -1.05 22.42
N LYS A 120 4.38 0.07 22.89
CA LYS A 120 5.79 0.40 22.69
C LYS A 120 6.72 -0.65 23.28
N GLU A 121 6.46 -1.09 24.50
CA GLU A 121 7.25 -2.13 25.18
C GLU A 121 7.19 -3.47 24.41
N GLU A 122 6.02 -3.84 23.88
CA GLU A 122 5.88 -5.07 23.10
C GLU A 122 6.59 -4.99 21.75
N VAL A 123 6.52 -3.86 21.07
CA VAL A 123 7.26 -3.60 19.83
C VAL A 123 8.77 -3.63 20.06
N ASP A 124 9.25 -3.05 21.15
CA ASP A 124 10.68 -3.08 21.51
C ASP A 124 11.15 -4.52 21.82
N LYS A 125 10.30 -5.35 22.42
CA LYS A 125 10.58 -6.80 22.60
C LYS A 125 10.63 -7.53 21.26
N MET A 126 9.69 -7.27 20.35
CA MET A 126 9.72 -7.85 19.01
C MET A 126 11.01 -7.49 18.27
N ARG A 127 11.45 -6.22 18.33
CA ARG A 127 12.72 -5.77 17.75
C ARG A 127 13.92 -6.51 18.34
N ALA A 128 13.94 -6.69 19.66
CA ALA A 128 15.04 -7.37 20.34
C ALA A 128 15.11 -8.88 20.02
N GLN A 129 14.00 -9.49 19.62
CA GLN A 129 13.88 -10.92 19.29
C GLN A 129 13.96 -11.21 17.80
N ALA A 130 13.84 -10.19 16.94
CA ALA A 130 13.87 -10.37 15.50
C ALA A 130 15.27 -10.80 15.03
N GLU A 131 15.35 -11.96 14.38
CA GLU A 131 16.59 -12.46 13.74
C GLU A 131 16.91 -11.72 12.45
N MET A 132 15.90 -11.11 11.82
CA MET A 132 16.01 -10.34 10.57
C MET A 132 15.09 -9.12 10.60
N ASP A 133 15.59 -8.01 10.06
CA ASP A 133 14.76 -6.83 9.83
C ASP A 133 13.75 -7.11 8.71
N MET A 134 12.48 -6.85 8.97
CA MET A 134 11.40 -6.88 7.99
C MET A 134 10.90 -5.47 7.68
N TYR A 135 10.69 -5.19 6.40
CA TYR A 135 10.21 -3.90 5.93
C TYR A 135 8.94 -4.06 5.09
N VAL A 136 8.07 -3.08 5.16
CA VAL A 136 6.88 -2.98 4.32
C VAL A 136 7.10 -1.89 3.29
N LEU A 137 7.09 -2.25 2.01
CA LEU A 137 7.05 -1.30 0.91
C LEU A 137 5.59 -1.06 0.52
N THR A 138 5.14 0.16 0.69
CA THR A 138 3.80 0.62 0.33
C THR A 138 3.85 2.07 -0.16
N ASN A 139 2.74 2.78 -0.10
CA ASN A 139 2.68 4.22 -0.33
C ASN A 139 1.93 4.92 0.81
N THR A 140 2.00 6.24 0.85
CA THR A 140 1.43 7.06 1.92
C THR A 140 -0.08 6.90 2.08
N SER A 141 -0.82 6.55 1.03
CA SER A 141 -2.27 6.31 1.09
C SER A 141 -2.65 4.86 1.40
N ARG A 142 -1.67 3.94 1.46
CA ARG A 142 -1.84 2.49 1.68
C ARG A 142 -2.77 1.80 0.66
N ASN A 143 -3.01 2.45 -0.49
CA ASN A 143 -3.81 1.92 -1.60
C ASN A 143 -2.91 1.56 -2.77
N PHE A 144 -3.08 0.35 -3.33
CA PHE A 144 -2.29 -0.14 -4.46
C PHE A 144 -0.77 -0.16 -4.22
N GLY A 145 -0.35 -0.31 -2.96
CA GLY A 145 1.05 -0.21 -2.52
C GLY A 145 2.01 -1.13 -3.26
N ALA A 146 1.56 -2.31 -3.71
CA ALA A 146 2.36 -3.23 -4.53
C ALA A 146 2.94 -2.57 -5.80
N ALA A 147 2.33 -1.51 -6.33
CA ALA A 147 2.85 -0.78 -7.48
C ALA A 147 4.22 -0.13 -7.20
N CYS A 148 4.53 0.18 -5.94
CA CYS A 148 5.79 0.81 -5.54
C CYS A 148 7.03 -0.02 -5.89
N ILE A 149 6.88 -1.35 -6.04
CA ILE A 149 7.98 -2.23 -6.50
C ILE A 149 8.48 -1.86 -7.89
N THR A 150 7.63 -1.25 -8.72
CA THR A 150 7.95 -0.84 -10.08
C THR A 150 8.44 0.61 -10.19
N TYR A 151 8.50 1.33 -9.08
CA TYR A 151 8.94 2.72 -9.08
C TYR A 151 10.45 2.82 -9.32
N PRO A 152 10.88 3.68 -10.23
CA PRO A 152 12.30 3.82 -10.56
C PRO A 152 13.13 4.19 -9.31
N GLY A 153 14.14 3.41 -9.01
CA GLY A 153 15.11 3.73 -7.96
C GLY A 153 14.76 3.28 -6.56
N VAL A 154 13.48 3.06 -6.20
CA VAL A 154 13.05 2.75 -4.83
C VAL A 154 13.80 1.56 -4.23
N LEU A 155 13.77 0.42 -4.89
CA LEU A 155 14.47 -0.78 -4.40
C LEU A 155 16.00 -0.63 -4.43
N LYS A 156 16.52 0.10 -5.41
CA LYS A 156 17.97 0.35 -5.51
C LYS A 156 18.47 1.25 -4.39
N GLU A 157 17.72 2.26 -4.03
CA GLU A 157 18.05 3.15 -2.92
C GLU A 157 17.99 2.41 -1.59
N PHE A 158 16.96 1.61 -1.38
CA PHE A 158 16.81 0.76 -0.21
C PHE A 158 18.00 -0.20 -0.04
N ALA A 159 18.37 -0.94 -1.11
CA ALA A 159 19.53 -1.84 -1.09
C ALA A 159 20.84 -1.11 -0.76
N ARG A 160 21.02 0.09 -1.31
CA ARG A 160 22.22 0.91 -1.06
C ARG A 160 22.29 1.40 0.38
N GLU A 161 21.18 1.86 0.93
CA GLU A 161 21.12 2.36 2.32
C GLU A 161 21.40 1.27 3.35
N HIS A 162 20.94 0.05 3.08
CA HIS A 162 21.13 -1.10 3.96
C HIS A 162 22.41 -1.89 3.65
N ASN A 163 23.10 -1.57 2.54
CA ASN A 163 24.30 -2.26 2.05
C ASN A 163 24.14 -3.80 2.06
N SER A 164 22.98 -4.28 1.63
CA SER A 164 22.59 -5.69 1.69
C SER A 164 21.67 -6.06 0.54
N ASP A 165 21.67 -7.34 0.19
CA ASP A 165 20.63 -7.96 -0.61
C ASP A 165 19.38 -8.18 0.26
N PHE A 166 18.22 -8.25 -0.38
CA PHE A 166 16.95 -8.48 0.30
C PHE A 166 16.02 -9.35 -0.56
N TYR A 167 15.07 -9.99 0.11
CA TYR A 167 14.02 -10.76 -0.53
C TYR A 167 12.70 -9.98 -0.49
N ILE A 168 11.93 -10.07 -1.58
CA ILE A 168 10.60 -9.49 -1.66
C ILE A 168 9.58 -10.59 -1.43
N ILE A 169 8.76 -10.41 -0.40
CA ILE A 169 7.66 -11.32 -0.06
C ILE A 169 6.37 -10.59 -0.41
N PRO A 170 5.62 -11.06 -1.45
CA PRO A 170 4.34 -10.45 -1.76
C PRO A 170 3.33 -10.75 -0.65
N SER A 171 2.59 -9.72 -0.21
CA SER A 171 1.41 -9.93 0.61
C SER A 171 0.24 -10.35 -0.27
N SER A 172 -0.45 -11.41 0.13
CA SER A 172 -1.66 -11.91 -0.54
C SER A 172 -2.86 -11.03 -0.27
#